data_f42adb8fb1834b1b09739c0add19dd16
#
_entry.id   f42adb8fb1834b1b09739c0add19dd16
#
_cell.length_a   1.000
_cell.length_b   1.000
_cell.length_c   1.000
_cell.angle_alpha   90.00
_cell.angle_beta   90.00
_cell.angle_gamma   90.00
#
_symmetry.space_group_name_H-M   'P 1'
#
loop_
_entity.id
_entity.type
_entity.pdbx_description
1 polymer ?
#
loop_
_entity_poly.entity_id
_entity_poly.type
_entity_poly.pdbx_seq_one_letter_code
_entity_poly.pdbx_strand_id
1 'polypeptide(L)'
;MESCPSSPNWQTVSKLKKPGLLQSASLQAVAHGSNSVQYFQIRQSRGSFEKFHGAVIDHYGGSDTRVFNEVTETGASLIELKQVIGSKVDSSAAIIYDMENRWAMEDSKGPRNEAFSTMKVS
;
A
#
# COMPACT_ATOMS: atom_id res chain seq x y z
N MET A 1 -7.91 -3.32 -0.26
CA MET A 1 -7.05 -2.12 -0.06
C MET A 1 -6.44 -1.74 -1.37
N GLU A 2 -6.54 -0.46 -1.74
CA GLU A 2 -5.92 0.10 -2.94
C GLU A 2 -4.43 0.37 -2.70
N SER A 3 -3.60 0.09 -3.70
CA SER A 3 -2.17 0.34 -3.67
C SER A 3 -1.72 1.06 -4.93
N CYS A 4 -0.82 2.03 -4.77
CA CYS A 4 -0.18 2.66 -5.92
C CYS A 4 0.96 1.79 -6.45
N PRO A 5 1.04 1.51 -7.75
CA PRO A 5 2.11 0.66 -8.28
C PRO A 5 3.48 1.37 -8.33
N SER A 6 3.53 2.69 -8.35
CA SER A 6 4.79 3.44 -8.42
C SER A 6 4.87 4.58 -7.40
N SER A 7 4.42 5.78 -7.70
CA SER A 7 4.45 6.93 -6.80
C SER A 7 3.09 7.63 -6.70
N PRO A 8 2.58 7.90 -5.48
CA PRO A 8 1.39 8.75 -5.32
C PRO A 8 1.74 10.21 -5.58
N ASN A 9 0.79 10.98 -6.13
CA ASN A 9 1.01 12.37 -6.49
C ASN A 9 0.67 13.40 -5.38
N TRP A 10 0.11 12.94 -4.25
CA TRP A 10 -0.30 13.81 -3.13
C TRP A 10 0.70 13.91 -1.99
N GLN A 11 1.84 13.25 -2.11
CA GLN A 11 2.92 13.37 -1.15
C GLN A 11 3.74 14.65 -1.42
N THR A 12 4.23 15.30 -0.37
CA THR A 12 5.15 16.45 -0.50
C THR A 12 6.36 16.12 -1.36
N VAL A 13 6.84 14.88 -1.24
CA VAL A 13 7.88 14.32 -2.11
C VAL A 13 7.39 12.97 -2.62
N SER A 14 6.99 12.92 -3.88
CA SER A 14 6.53 11.68 -4.54
C SER A 14 7.72 10.87 -5.04
N LYS A 15 8.18 9.94 -4.22
CA LYS A 15 9.27 9.04 -4.59
C LYS A 15 8.73 7.77 -5.24
N LEU A 16 9.41 7.32 -6.30
CA LEU A 16 9.19 6.00 -6.86
C LEU A 16 9.50 4.92 -5.82
N LYS A 17 8.70 3.87 -5.78
CA LYS A 17 9.02 2.68 -4.99
C LYS A 17 10.34 2.10 -5.48
N LYS A 18 11.17 1.65 -4.54
CA LYS A 18 12.39 0.91 -4.87
C LYS A 18 12.05 -0.41 -5.55
N PRO A 19 12.93 -0.93 -6.41
CA PRO A 19 12.75 -2.27 -6.99
C PRO A 19 12.44 -3.32 -5.92
N GLY A 20 11.50 -4.21 -6.21
CA GLY A 20 11.03 -5.27 -5.30
C GLY A 20 10.07 -4.83 -4.19
N LEU A 21 9.96 -3.53 -3.90
CA LEU A 21 9.08 -3.05 -2.82
C LEU A 21 7.59 -3.29 -3.14
N LEU A 22 7.22 -3.18 -4.42
CA LEU A 22 5.85 -3.43 -4.86
C LEU A 22 5.43 -4.87 -4.58
N GLN A 23 6.26 -5.83 -4.99
CA GLN A 23 6.04 -7.25 -4.77
C GLN A 23 6.01 -7.58 -3.27
N SER A 24 7.00 -7.12 -2.52
CA SER A 24 7.08 -7.36 -1.07
C SER A 24 5.85 -6.86 -0.33
N ALA A 25 5.39 -5.63 -0.62
CA ALA A 25 4.20 -5.06 0.00
C ALA A 25 2.91 -5.83 -0.38
N SER A 26 2.82 -6.30 -1.63
CA SER A 26 1.68 -7.08 -2.11
C SER A 26 1.63 -8.46 -1.44
N LEU A 27 2.75 -9.14 -1.35
CA LEU A 27 2.85 -10.44 -0.68
C LEU A 27 2.64 -10.32 0.83
N GLN A 28 3.12 -9.23 1.45
CA GLN A 28 2.84 -8.94 2.85
C GLN A 28 1.34 -8.80 3.11
N ALA A 29 0.60 -8.09 2.25
CA ALA A 29 -0.85 -7.96 2.39
C ALA A 29 -1.54 -9.34 2.33
N VAL A 30 -1.12 -10.20 1.42
CA VAL A 30 -1.65 -11.58 1.32
C VAL A 30 -1.30 -12.39 2.58
N ALA A 31 -0.08 -12.30 3.07
CA ALA A 31 0.35 -12.98 4.31
C ALA A 31 -0.46 -12.55 5.55
N HIS A 32 -1.04 -11.35 5.52
CA HIS A 32 -1.94 -10.83 6.56
C HIS A 32 -3.43 -11.05 6.24
N GLY A 33 -3.76 -11.93 5.30
CA GLY A 33 -5.13 -12.36 5.03
C GLY A 33 -5.84 -11.60 3.90
N SER A 34 -5.14 -10.80 3.11
CA SER A 34 -5.74 -10.20 1.91
C SER A 34 -5.95 -11.25 0.82
N ASN A 35 -7.14 -11.31 0.26
CA ASN A 35 -7.47 -12.20 -0.87
C ASN A 35 -7.21 -11.57 -2.24
N SER A 36 -6.81 -10.30 -2.30
CA SER A 36 -6.55 -9.60 -3.55
C SER A 36 -5.58 -8.44 -3.36
N VAL A 37 -4.90 -8.08 -4.44
CA VAL A 37 -4.11 -6.87 -4.55
C VAL A 37 -4.71 -6.02 -5.66
N GLN A 38 -5.03 -4.77 -5.35
CA GLN A 38 -5.66 -3.84 -6.29
C GLN A 38 -4.75 -2.63 -6.48
N TYR A 39 -4.41 -2.36 -7.71
CA TYR A 39 -3.58 -1.21 -8.05
C TYR A 39 -4.40 -0.07 -8.66
N PHE A 40 -4.27 1.10 -8.10
CA PHE A 40 -4.68 2.34 -8.74
C PHE A 40 -3.44 3.00 -9.33
N GLN A 41 -3.30 3.11 -10.66
CA GLN A 41 -4.28 2.79 -11.70
C GLN A 41 -3.59 2.01 -12.83
N ILE A 42 -4.37 1.41 -13.72
CA ILE A 42 -3.77 0.65 -14.82
C ILE A 42 -3.07 1.55 -15.83
N ARG A 43 -3.69 2.69 -16.20
CA ARG A 43 -3.11 3.66 -17.13
C ARG A 43 -3.13 5.04 -16.52
N GLN A 44 -2.00 5.73 -16.58
CA GLN A 44 -1.84 7.06 -16.03
C GLN A 44 -2.76 8.08 -16.74
N SER A 45 -3.53 8.82 -15.94
CA SER A 45 -4.44 9.86 -16.42
C SER A 45 -3.69 11.00 -17.09
N ARG A 46 -4.24 11.50 -18.20
CA ARG A 46 -3.63 12.61 -18.94
C ARG A 46 -4.00 13.99 -18.39
N GLY A 47 -5.01 14.05 -17.54
CA GLY A 47 -5.52 15.30 -16.98
C GLY A 47 -6.03 15.12 -15.56
N SER A 48 -6.58 16.20 -14.98
CA SER A 48 -7.10 16.25 -13.62
C SER A 48 -6.03 16.09 -12.55
N PHE A 49 -6.46 15.96 -11.31
CA PHE A 49 -5.56 15.87 -10.14
C PHE A 49 -4.68 14.62 -10.15
N GLU A 50 -5.11 13.55 -10.81
CA GLU A 50 -4.41 12.26 -10.86
C GLU A 50 -3.43 12.13 -12.04
N LYS A 51 -3.20 13.20 -12.81
CA LYS A 51 -2.33 13.13 -14.00
C LYS A 51 -0.88 12.73 -13.72
N PHE A 52 -0.39 12.96 -12.50
CA PHE A 52 0.96 12.58 -12.06
C PHE A 52 0.96 11.40 -11.10
N HIS A 53 -0.22 10.82 -10.82
CA HIS A 53 -0.29 9.61 -10.03
C HIS A 53 0.31 8.45 -10.83
N GLY A 54 1.16 7.65 -10.17
CA GLY A 54 1.79 6.52 -10.81
C GLY A 54 0.78 5.45 -11.23
N ALA A 55 1.08 4.76 -12.32
CA ALA A 55 0.24 3.73 -12.90
C ALA A 55 1.07 2.54 -13.34
N VAL A 56 0.41 1.45 -13.70
CA VAL A 56 1.06 0.28 -14.31
C VAL A 56 1.62 0.65 -15.68
N ILE A 57 0.82 1.38 -16.47
CA ILE A 57 1.22 1.97 -17.77
C ILE A 57 1.25 3.47 -17.60
N ASP A 58 2.41 4.07 -17.66
CA ASP A 58 2.63 5.52 -17.52
C ASP A 58 2.29 6.30 -18.81
N HIS A 59 2.57 7.60 -18.82
CA HIS A 59 2.32 8.47 -19.98
C HIS A 59 3.10 8.05 -21.23
N TYR A 60 4.25 7.42 -21.06
CA TYR A 60 5.03 6.85 -22.15
C TYR A 60 4.25 5.75 -22.88
N GLY A 61 3.43 4.97 -22.16
CA GLY A 61 2.46 4.04 -22.72
C GLY A 61 3.02 2.67 -23.10
N GLY A 62 4.29 2.42 -22.83
CA GLY A 62 4.93 1.13 -23.09
C GLY A 62 4.69 0.09 -21.99
N SER A 63 4.99 -1.17 -22.33
CA SER A 63 4.98 -2.30 -21.39
C SER A 63 6.39 -2.75 -20.98
N ASP A 64 7.41 -1.99 -21.35
CA ASP A 64 8.83 -2.25 -21.10
C ASP A 64 9.38 -1.52 -19.88
N THR A 65 8.49 -0.92 -19.10
CA THR A 65 8.87 -0.18 -17.89
C THR A 65 9.10 -1.13 -16.70
N ARG A 66 9.98 -0.72 -15.79
CA ARG A 66 10.22 -1.46 -14.55
C ARG A 66 8.93 -1.74 -13.78
N VAL A 67 8.04 -0.75 -13.66
CA VAL A 67 6.77 -0.90 -12.92
C VAL A 67 5.88 -1.94 -13.57
N PHE A 68 5.75 -1.92 -14.89
CA PHE A 68 4.98 -2.92 -15.63
C PHE A 68 5.51 -4.34 -15.38
N ASN A 69 6.83 -4.52 -15.47
CA ASN A 69 7.48 -5.79 -15.23
C ASN A 69 7.27 -6.28 -13.79
N GLU A 70 7.47 -5.40 -12.79
CA GLU A 70 7.23 -5.74 -11.37
C GLU A 70 5.76 -6.13 -11.10
N VAL A 71 4.79 -5.47 -11.72
CA VAL A 71 3.37 -5.85 -11.60
C VAL A 71 3.12 -7.23 -12.23
N THR A 72 3.72 -7.49 -13.39
CA THR A 72 3.61 -8.79 -14.08
C THR A 72 4.22 -9.91 -13.23
N GLU A 73 5.41 -9.70 -12.69
CA GLU A 73 6.09 -10.66 -11.81
C GLU A 73 5.31 -10.90 -10.51
N THR A 74 4.75 -9.83 -9.93
CA THR A 74 3.88 -9.94 -8.75
C THR A 74 2.64 -10.76 -9.06
N GLY A 75 2.02 -10.55 -10.23
CA GLY A 75 0.87 -11.33 -10.69
C GLY A 75 1.22 -12.82 -10.83
N ALA A 76 2.37 -13.15 -11.40
CA ALA A 76 2.85 -14.54 -11.51
C ALA A 76 3.03 -15.18 -10.12
N SER A 77 3.67 -14.48 -9.20
CA SER A 77 3.86 -14.95 -7.82
C SER A 77 2.53 -15.17 -7.09
N LEU A 78 1.54 -14.30 -7.30
CA LEU A 78 0.21 -14.47 -6.71
C LEU A 78 -0.53 -15.68 -7.26
N ILE A 79 -0.36 -16.02 -8.54
CA ILE A 79 -0.91 -17.24 -9.15
C ILE A 79 -0.32 -18.49 -8.51
N GLU A 80 0.99 -18.51 -8.24
CA GLU A 80 1.66 -19.61 -7.55
C GLU A 80 1.15 -19.79 -6.10
N LEU A 81 0.72 -18.71 -5.46
CA LEU A 81 0.19 -18.71 -4.09
C LEU A 81 -1.33 -19.00 -4.01
N LYS A 82 -1.96 -19.46 -5.09
CA LYS A 82 -3.42 -19.70 -5.12
C LYS A 82 -3.94 -20.62 -3.99
N GLN A 83 -3.07 -21.49 -3.45
CA GLN A 83 -3.43 -22.39 -2.35
C GLN A 83 -3.73 -21.68 -1.02
N VAL A 84 -3.30 -20.42 -0.85
CA VAL A 84 -3.60 -19.64 0.36
C VAL A 84 -4.91 -18.86 0.27
N ILE A 85 -5.59 -18.88 -0.89
CA ILE A 85 -6.86 -18.18 -1.07
C ILE A 85 -7.90 -18.75 -0.08
N GLY A 86 -8.52 -17.86 0.70
CA GLY A 86 -9.51 -18.24 1.71
C GLY A 86 -8.92 -18.81 2.99
N SER A 87 -7.59 -18.89 3.12
CA SER A 87 -6.96 -19.23 4.39
C SER A 87 -7.26 -18.16 5.45
N LYS A 88 -7.29 -18.58 6.71
CA LYS A 88 -7.48 -17.67 7.85
C LYS A 88 -6.18 -17.55 8.63
N VAL A 89 -5.95 -16.36 9.17
CA VAL A 89 -4.89 -16.14 10.15
C VAL A 89 -5.49 -16.38 11.53
N ASP A 90 -5.09 -17.46 12.18
CA ASP A 90 -5.51 -17.74 13.55
C ASP A 90 -4.72 -16.83 14.50
N SER A 91 -5.44 -16.03 15.26
CA SER A 91 -4.86 -15.13 16.24
C SER A 91 -5.39 -15.45 17.63
N SER A 92 -4.48 -15.65 18.58
CA SER A 92 -4.82 -15.85 20.00
C SER A 92 -5.02 -14.52 20.77
N ALA A 93 -4.71 -13.40 20.13
CA ALA A 93 -4.85 -12.05 20.70
C ALA A 93 -5.37 -11.07 19.66
N ALA A 94 -6.04 -10.00 20.12
CA ALA A 94 -6.49 -8.90 19.29
C ALA A 94 -6.04 -7.57 19.89
N ILE A 95 -5.66 -6.63 19.02
CA ILE A 95 -5.37 -5.25 19.41
C ILE A 95 -6.57 -4.40 18.97
N ILE A 96 -7.20 -3.73 19.93
CA ILE A 96 -8.24 -2.75 19.63
C ILE A 96 -7.55 -1.43 19.28
N TYR A 97 -7.82 -0.93 18.07
CA TYR A 97 -7.30 0.34 17.60
C TYR A 97 -8.45 1.23 17.17
N ASP A 98 -8.68 2.29 17.92
CA ASP A 98 -9.73 3.26 17.68
C ASP A 98 -9.12 4.56 17.13
N MET A 99 -9.38 4.84 15.86
CA MET A 99 -8.87 6.02 15.17
C MET A 99 -9.43 7.31 15.71
N GLU A 100 -10.71 7.34 16.06
CA GLU A 100 -11.36 8.55 16.59
C GLU A 100 -10.79 8.94 17.96
N ASN A 101 -10.59 7.95 18.81
CA ASN A 101 -9.94 8.15 20.10
C ASN A 101 -8.49 8.63 19.93
N ARG A 102 -7.76 8.07 18.97
CA ARG A 102 -6.40 8.53 18.65
C ARG A 102 -6.40 9.99 18.21
N TRP A 103 -7.29 10.37 17.29
CA TRP A 103 -7.38 11.76 16.84
C TRP A 103 -7.78 12.71 17.98
N ALA A 104 -8.72 12.32 18.83
CA ALA A 104 -9.09 13.11 20.00
C ALA A 104 -7.90 13.32 20.96
N MET A 105 -7.05 12.31 21.12
CA MET A 105 -5.84 12.41 21.93
C MET A 105 -4.75 13.28 21.28
N GLU A 106 -4.60 13.19 19.96
CA GLU A 106 -3.64 14.01 19.18
C GLU A 106 -4.07 15.50 19.19
N ASP A 107 -5.37 15.76 19.17
CA ASP A 107 -5.94 17.11 19.18
C ASP A 107 -5.99 17.74 20.58
N SER A 108 -5.94 16.93 21.63
CA SER A 108 -5.91 17.39 23.00
C SER A 108 -4.56 18.00 23.35
N LYS A 109 -4.52 19.32 23.54
CA LYS A 109 -3.34 20.05 24.03
C LYS A 109 -3.15 19.81 25.52
N GLY A 110 -2.49 18.71 25.87
CA GLY A 110 -2.07 18.43 27.23
C GLY A 110 -0.73 19.08 27.59
N PRO A 111 -0.33 19.06 28.87
CA PRO A 111 0.91 19.69 29.32
C PRO A 111 2.21 19.08 28.73
N ARG A 112 2.13 17.96 28.04
CA ARG A 112 3.30 17.27 27.46
C ARG A 112 3.69 17.74 26.07
N ASN A 113 2.81 18.33 25.33
CA ASN A 113 3.06 18.86 23.98
C ASN A 113 3.80 17.90 23.01
N GLU A 114 3.78 16.60 23.30
CA GLU A 114 4.42 15.55 22.51
C GLU A 114 3.39 14.85 21.63
N ALA A 115 3.75 14.61 20.38
CA ALA A 115 2.96 13.75 19.51
C ALA A 115 2.80 12.37 20.15
N PHE A 116 1.58 11.85 20.15
CA PHE A 116 1.28 10.53 20.72
C PHE A 116 2.13 9.47 20.02
N SER A 117 3.18 9.04 20.68
CA SER A 117 4.01 7.95 20.18
C SER A 117 3.21 6.66 20.30
N THR A 118 2.93 6.01 19.18
CA THR A 118 2.36 4.67 19.13
C THR A 118 3.11 3.77 20.10
N MET A 119 2.38 3.10 20.98
CA MET A 119 2.90 2.20 21.98
C MET A 119 4.02 1.33 21.38
N LYS A 120 5.22 1.44 21.91
CA LYS A 120 6.23 0.42 21.70
C LYS A 120 5.78 -0.81 22.46
N VAL A 121 5.27 -1.81 21.77
CA VAL A 121 5.10 -3.15 22.33
C VAL A 121 6.50 -3.70 22.44
N SER A 122 7.02 -3.75 23.65
CA SER A 122 8.28 -4.42 24.01
C SER A 122 8.08 -5.94 24.06
#